data_7eb95909630f0bde854f664c47830377
#
_entry.id   7eb95909630f0bde854f664c47830377
#
_cell.length_a   1.000
_cell.length_b   1.000
_cell.length_c   1.000
_cell.angle_alpha   90.00
_cell.angle_beta   90.00
_cell.angle_gamma   90.00
#
_symmetry.space_group_name_H-M   'P 1'
#
loop_
_entity.id
_entity.type
_entity.pdbx_description
1 polymer ?
#
loop_
_entity_poly.entity_id
_entity_poly.type
_entity_poly.pdbx_seq_one_letter_code
_entity_poly.pdbx_strand_id
1 'polypeptide(L)'
;IIKSIDSPKAIGETINIGPDEDVISIKDLALKILKVLNSDLEPIFVDPRPQEVKLAHCSADKARNILGYNTSVSLDDSIEKIANWIIDVGPKKFRYHLDIEILNEKTPKTWTQKLF
;
A
#
# COMPACT_ATOMS: atom_id res chain seq x y z
N ILE A 1 8.78 -14.11 6.26
CA ILE A 1 9.37 -14.21 7.62
C ILE A 1 9.68 -15.67 7.95
N ILE A 2 8.71 -16.61 7.99
CA ILE A 2 8.96 -18.01 8.41
C ILE A 2 10.15 -18.61 7.68
N LYS A 3 10.19 -18.53 6.36
CA LYS A 3 11.30 -19.07 5.55
C LYS A 3 12.68 -18.47 5.87
N SER A 4 12.76 -17.28 6.45
CA SER A 4 14.04 -16.67 6.82
C SER A 4 14.62 -17.25 8.12
N ILE A 5 13.78 -17.82 8.99
CA ILE A 5 14.21 -18.46 10.24
C ILE A 5 15.05 -19.70 9.93
N ASP A 6 14.62 -20.47 8.94
CA ASP A 6 15.26 -21.75 8.59
C ASP A 6 16.32 -21.63 7.47
N SER A 7 16.64 -20.39 7.05
CA SER A 7 17.61 -20.14 5.98
C SER A 7 18.94 -19.57 6.52
N PRO A 8 19.99 -20.35 6.64
CA PRO A 8 21.32 -19.84 7.05
C PRO A 8 21.83 -18.75 6.10
N LYS A 9 21.41 -18.76 4.82
CA LYS A 9 21.78 -17.75 3.82
C LYS A 9 21.13 -16.40 4.05
N ALA A 10 20.11 -16.30 4.92
CA ALA A 10 19.44 -15.06 5.23
C ALA A 10 20.10 -14.32 6.41
N ILE A 11 21.04 -14.96 7.12
CA ILE A 11 21.70 -14.37 8.29
C ILE A 11 22.54 -13.17 7.87
N GLY A 12 22.27 -12.01 8.45
CA GLY A 12 22.97 -10.75 8.17
C GLY A 12 22.58 -10.08 6.85
N GLU A 13 21.60 -10.65 6.11
CA GLU A 13 21.18 -10.12 4.83
C GLU A 13 19.97 -9.16 4.94
N THR A 14 20.01 -8.08 4.18
CA THR A 14 18.84 -7.23 3.94
C THR A 14 18.12 -7.74 2.71
N ILE A 15 16.85 -8.13 2.88
CA ILE A 15 16.05 -8.77 1.84
C ILE A 15 14.76 -7.99 1.65
N ASN A 16 14.56 -7.44 0.46
CA ASN A 16 13.29 -6.82 0.07
C ASN A 16 12.27 -7.91 -0.24
N ILE A 17 11.04 -7.71 0.22
CA ILE A 17 9.90 -8.60 -0.01
C ILE A 17 8.75 -7.78 -0.57
N GLY A 18 8.23 -8.22 -1.68
CA GLY A 18 7.08 -7.59 -2.34
C GLY A 18 6.92 -8.11 -3.77
N PRO A 19 5.75 -7.95 -4.36
CA PRO A 19 5.57 -8.17 -5.78
C PRO A 19 6.37 -7.12 -6.56
N ASP A 20 7.08 -7.53 -7.58
CA ASP A 20 7.86 -6.67 -8.49
C ASP A 20 7.57 -7.00 -9.96
N GLU A 21 6.59 -7.87 -10.20
CA GLU A 21 6.17 -8.27 -11.53
C GLU A 21 5.35 -7.18 -12.23
N ASP A 22 4.47 -6.50 -11.48
CA ASP A 22 3.58 -5.49 -12.00
C ASP A 22 3.69 -4.17 -11.23
N VAL A 23 3.86 -3.08 -11.96
CA VAL A 23 3.81 -1.72 -11.41
C VAL A 23 2.40 -1.17 -11.65
N ILE A 24 1.73 -0.76 -10.59
CA ILE A 24 0.41 -0.14 -10.68
C ILE A 24 0.47 1.31 -10.18
N SER A 25 -0.22 2.22 -10.87
CA SER A 25 -0.39 3.58 -10.38
C SER A 25 -1.43 3.63 -9.25
N ILE A 26 -1.31 4.62 -8.36
CA ILE A 26 -2.33 4.85 -7.31
C ILE A 26 -3.71 5.12 -7.91
N LYS A 27 -3.75 5.80 -9.08
CA LYS A 27 -4.99 6.00 -9.83
C LYS A 27 -5.61 4.66 -10.26
N ASP A 28 -4.82 3.77 -10.87
CA ASP A 28 -5.34 2.50 -11.35
C ASP A 28 -5.75 1.59 -10.20
N LEU A 29 -5.02 1.64 -9.08
CA LEU A 29 -5.41 0.96 -7.85
C LEU A 29 -6.77 1.47 -7.34
N ALA A 30 -6.98 2.77 -7.30
CA ALA A 30 -8.27 3.37 -6.91
C ALA A 30 -9.41 2.90 -7.83
N LEU A 31 -9.19 2.91 -9.15
CA LEU A 31 -10.20 2.45 -10.11
C LEU A 31 -10.53 0.95 -9.95
N LYS A 32 -9.53 0.11 -9.65
CA LYS A 32 -9.76 -1.31 -9.33
C LYS A 32 -10.61 -1.49 -8.07
N ILE A 33 -10.33 -0.73 -7.03
CA ILE A 33 -11.11 -0.76 -5.77
C ILE A 33 -12.56 -0.33 -6.01
N LEU A 34 -12.77 0.77 -6.73
CA LEU A 34 -14.11 1.26 -7.08
C LEU A 34 -14.92 0.20 -7.86
N LYS A 35 -14.26 -0.47 -8.81
CA LYS A 35 -14.89 -1.55 -9.58
C LYS A 35 -15.31 -2.71 -8.69
N VAL A 36 -14.45 -3.16 -7.77
CA VAL A 36 -14.76 -4.26 -6.85
C VAL A 36 -15.91 -3.90 -5.91
N LEU A 37 -15.95 -2.65 -5.45
CA LEU A 37 -17.02 -2.14 -4.58
C LEU A 37 -18.30 -1.74 -5.33
N ASN A 38 -18.33 -1.87 -6.66
CA ASN A 38 -19.42 -1.42 -7.52
C ASN A 38 -19.84 0.03 -7.20
N SER A 39 -18.85 0.92 -7.11
CA SER A 39 -19.01 2.31 -6.67
C SER A 39 -18.88 3.27 -7.86
N ASP A 40 -19.80 4.24 -7.94
CA ASP A 40 -19.81 5.29 -8.97
C ASP A 40 -18.99 6.53 -8.56
N LEU A 41 -18.22 6.46 -7.48
CA LEU A 41 -17.37 7.56 -7.04
C LEU A 41 -16.24 7.80 -8.04
N GLU A 42 -15.85 9.06 -8.18
CA GLU A 42 -14.70 9.47 -8.97
C GLU A 42 -13.53 9.89 -8.09
N PRO A 43 -12.29 9.49 -8.40
CA PRO A 43 -11.12 9.95 -7.67
C PRO A 43 -10.92 11.46 -7.78
N ILE A 44 -10.69 12.13 -6.65
CA ILE A 44 -10.33 13.54 -6.62
C ILE A 44 -8.82 13.67 -6.58
N PHE A 45 -8.27 14.45 -7.52
CA PHE A 45 -6.84 14.72 -7.59
C PHE A 45 -6.53 16.01 -6.82
N VAL A 46 -5.53 15.93 -5.97
CA VAL A 46 -5.03 17.07 -5.19
C VAL A 46 -3.57 17.36 -5.53
N ASP A 47 -3.07 18.54 -5.15
CA ASP A 47 -1.68 18.90 -5.36
C ASP A 47 -0.73 17.87 -4.73
N PRO A 48 0.41 17.58 -5.38
CA PRO A 48 1.39 16.63 -4.86
C PRO A 48 1.96 17.12 -3.52
N ARG A 49 2.23 16.19 -2.63
CA ARG A 49 2.85 16.49 -1.34
C ARG A 49 4.35 16.76 -1.51
N PRO A 50 4.93 17.66 -0.70
CA PRO A 50 6.38 17.83 -0.67
C PRO A 50 7.07 16.49 -0.39
N GLN A 51 8.14 16.18 -1.13
CA GLN A 51 8.96 14.96 -0.98
C GLN A 51 8.18 13.64 -1.24
N GLU A 52 7.05 13.69 -1.91
CA GLU A 52 6.33 12.49 -2.31
C GLU A 52 7.13 11.66 -3.32
N VAL A 53 7.27 10.37 -3.03
CA VAL A 53 7.96 9.46 -3.93
C VAL A 53 7.04 9.12 -5.10
N LYS A 54 7.43 9.54 -6.32
CA LYS A 54 6.63 9.30 -7.54
C LYS A 54 6.68 7.86 -8.03
N LEU A 55 7.80 7.20 -7.81
CA LEU A 55 8.03 5.80 -8.21
C LEU A 55 8.71 5.07 -7.06
N ALA A 56 8.01 4.12 -6.47
CA ALA A 56 8.56 3.22 -5.47
C ALA A 56 8.58 1.80 -6.06
N HIS A 57 9.76 1.27 -6.23
CA HIS A 57 9.98 -0.06 -6.78
C HIS A 57 11.20 -0.71 -6.10
N CYS A 58 11.13 -2.01 -5.87
CA CYS A 58 12.26 -2.78 -5.39
C CYS A 58 12.26 -4.16 -6.05
N SER A 59 13.45 -4.71 -6.32
CA SER A 59 13.56 -6.10 -6.77
C SER A 59 13.40 -7.07 -5.60
N ALA A 60 12.65 -8.15 -5.81
CA ALA A 60 12.53 -9.29 -4.92
C ALA A 60 13.46 -10.46 -5.31
N ASP A 61 14.40 -10.28 -6.23
CA ASP A 61 15.29 -11.35 -6.71
C ASP A 61 16.08 -12.01 -5.58
N LYS A 62 16.58 -11.21 -4.64
CA LYS A 62 17.29 -11.73 -3.47
C LYS A 62 16.39 -12.63 -2.60
N ALA A 63 15.13 -12.23 -2.42
CA ALA A 63 14.14 -13.04 -1.72
C ALA A 63 13.85 -14.36 -2.46
N ARG A 64 13.75 -14.32 -3.78
CA ARG A 64 13.59 -15.54 -4.61
C ARG A 64 14.77 -16.48 -4.45
N ASN A 65 15.98 -15.95 -4.56
CA ASN A 65 17.20 -16.75 -4.53
C ASN A 65 17.53 -17.34 -3.15
N ILE A 66 17.28 -16.59 -2.07
CA ILE A 66 17.61 -17.00 -0.70
C ILE A 66 16.48 -17.74 -0.02
N LEU A 67 15.24 -17.29 -0.22
CA LEU A 67 14.07 -17.76 0.53
C LEU A 67 13.09 -18.59 -0.32
N GLY A 68 13.33 -18.73 -1.63
CA GLY A 68 12.35 -19.33 -2.53
C GLY A 68 11.02 -18.56 -2.50
N TYR A 69 11.09 -17.23 -2.41
CA TYR A 69 9.92 -16.36 -2.40
C TYR A 69 9.22 -16.38 -3.76
N ASN A 70 7.92 -16.48 -3.75
CA ASN A 70 7.06 -16.29 -4.91
C ASN A 70 5.78 -15.60 -4.48
N THR A 71 5.27 -14.72 -5.33
CA THR A 71 3.95 -14.12 -5.19
C THR A 71 2.90 -15.19 -5.51
N SER A 72 1.98 -15.46 -4.60
CA SER A 72 0.96 -16.50 -4.72
C SER A 72 -0.46 -15.96 -4.81
N VAL A 73 -0.65 -14.67 -4.59
CA VAL A 73 -1.96 -14.03 -4.60
C VAL A 73 -1.89 -12.82 -5.53
N SER A 74 -2.81 -12.72 -6.47
CA SER A 74 -2.89 -11.58 -7.37
C SER A 74 -3.35 -10.32 -6.63
N LEU A 75 -3.07 -9.16 -7.20
CA LEU A 75 -3.56 -7.88 -6.68
C LEU A 75 -5.10 -7.85 -6.68
N ASP A 76 -5.74 -8.35 -7.72
CA ASP A 76 -7.20 -8.35 -7.85
C ASP A 76 -7.85 -9.24 -6.79
N ASP A 77 -7.32 -10.45 -6.56
CA ASP A 77 -7.79 -11.33 -5.47
C ASP A 77 -7.58 -10.71 -4.09
N SER A 78 -6.49 -9.97 -3.91
CA SER A 78 -6.19 -9.27 -2.66
C SER A 78 -7.18 -8.15 -2.40
N ILE A 79 -7.50 -7.34 -3.42
CA ILE A 79 -8.48 -6.27 -3.33
C ILE A 79 -9.86 -6.84 -2.99
N GLU A 80 -10.28 -7.90 -3.67
CA GLU A 80 -11.57 -8.55 -3.42
C GLU A 80 -11.68 -9.08 -1.99
N LYS A 81 -10.66 -9.78 -1.50
CA LYS A 81 -10.63 -10.29 -0.12
C LYS A 81 -10.70 -9.17 0.91
N ILE A 82 -9.96 -8.08 0.70
CA ILE A 82 -9.96 -6.92 1.60
C ILE A 82 -11.32 -6.22 1.56
N ALA A 83 -11.89 -6.03 0.37
CA ALA A 83 -13.21 -5.41 0.22
C ALA A 83 -14.29 -6.21 0.95
N ASN A 84 -14.33 -7.52 0.75
CA ASN A 84 -15.29 -8.40 1.44
C ASN A 84 -15.12 -8.33 2.96
N TRP A 85 -13.88 -8.37 3.45
CA TRP A 85 -13.62 -8.24 4.88
C TRP A 85 -14.09 -6.90 5.45
N ILE A 86 -13.86 -5.79 4.73
CA ILE A 86 -14.32 -4.45 5.15
C ILE A 86 -15.85 -4.38 5.17
N ILE A 87 -16.52 -4.98 4.19
CA ILE A 87 -17.98 -5.04 4.15
C ILE A 87 -18.52 -5.82 5.36
N ASP A 88 -17.92 -6.96 5.67
CA ASP A 88 -18.34 -7.81 6.79
C ASP A 88 -18.13 -7.14 8.15
N VAL A 89 -16.99 -6.49 8.35
CA VAL A 89 -16.64 -5.79 9.61
C VAL A 89 -17.38 -4.46 9.75
N GLY A 90 -17.77 -3.86 8.64
CA GLY A 90 -18.39 -2.55 8.55
C GLY A 90 -17.38 -1.38 8.67
N PRO A 91 -17.70 -0.23 8.06
CA PRO A 91 -16.84 0.94 8.11
C PRO A 91 -16.76 1.52 9.52
N LYS A 92 -15.56 1.85 9.97
CA LYS A 92 -15.34 2.54 11.25
C LYS A 92 -15.08 4.00 10.98
N LYS A 93 -15.73 4.87 11.77
CA LYS A 93 -15.45 6.32 11.72
C LYS A 93 -14.00 6.55 12.10
N PHE A 94 -13.27 7.25 11.25
CA PHE A 94 -11.95 7.73 11.59
C PHE A 94 -12.04 8.79 12.70
N ARG A 95 -11.21 8.66 13.72
CA ARG A 95 -11.07 9.66 14.79
C ARG A 95 -9.63 10.09 14.83
N TYR A 96 -9.41 11.38 14.68
CA TYR A 96 -8.09 11.97 14.94
C TYR A 96 -7.79 11.80 16.43
N HIS A 97 -6.83 10.95 16.74
CA HIS A 97 -6.39 10.69 18.12
C HIS A 97 -5.08 11.41 18.45
N LEU A 98 -4.44 11.96 17.44
CA LEU A 98 -3.25 12.79 17.59
C LEU A 98 -3.48 14.11 16.83
N ASP A 99 -3.09 15.22 17.44
CA ASP A 99 -3.03 16.48 16.71
C ASP A 99 -1.88 16.43 15.70
N ILE A 100 -2.01 17.16 14.59
CA ILE A 100 -0.91 17.33 13.66
C ILE A 100 0.13 18.19 14.37
N GLU A 101 1.22 17.57 14.78
CA GLU A 101 2.19 18.14 15.71
C GLU A 101 2.94 19.33 15.13
N ILE A 102 3.16 19.34 13.80
CA ILE A 102 3.97 20.37 13.16
C ILE A 102 3.24 20.88 11.93
N LEU A 103 2.53 22.00 12.10
CA LEU A 103 1.99 22.78 10.99
C LEU A 103 3.06 23.75 10.49
N ASN A 104 3.56 23.53 9.28
CA ASN A 104 4.49 24.41 8.61
C ASN A 104 4.19 24.47 7.11
N GLU A 105 4.96 25.26 6.37
CA GLU A 105 4.83 25.43 4.91
C GLU A 105 4.94 24.12 4.10
N LYS A 106 5.56 23.07 4.68
CA LYS A 106 5.73 21.75 4.06
C LYS A 106 4.62 20.77 4.45
N THR A 107 3.74 21.14 5.37
CA THR A 107 2.62 20.28 5.75
C THR A 107 1.63 20.19 4.59
N PRO A 108 1.25 18.96 4.15
CA PRO A 108 0.32 18.79 3.05
C PRO A 108 -1.03 19.47 3.31
N LYS A 109 -1.57 20.16 2.30
CA LYS A 109 -2.88 20.81 2.41
C LYS A 109 -3.99 19.83 2.77
N THR A 110 -3.91 18.60 2.27
CA THR A 110 -4.85 17.52 2.61
C THR A 110 -4.93 17.27 4.12
N TRP A 111 -3.83 17.44 4.84
CA TRP A 111 -3.77 17.28 6.30
C TRP A 111 -4.24 18.53 7.03
N THR A 112 -3.78 19.71 6.60
CA THR A 112 -4.16 20.97 7.24
C THR A 112 -5.64 21.29 7.07
N GLN A 113 -6.21 20.89 5.93
CA GLN A 113 -7.62 21.12 5.59
C GLN A 113 -8.53 19.95 5.97
N LYS A 114 -7.97 18.84 6.47
CA LYS A 114 -8.72 17.63 6.88
C LYS A 114 -9.67 17.17 5.77
N LEU A 115 -9.13 16.97 4.55
CA LEU A 115 -9.92 16.63 3.36
C LEU A 115 -10.34 15.15 3.29
N PHE A 116 -10.15 14.38 4.34
CA PHE A 116 -10.50 12.95 4.44
C PHE A 116 -11.11 12.60 5.79
#